data_305dc411f03e33e047f72ed31a09bc6b
#
_entry.id   305dc411f03e33e047f72ed31a09bc6b
#
_cell.length_a   1.000
_cell.length_b   1.000
_cell.length_c   1.000
_cell.angle_alpha   90.00
_cell.angle_beta   90.00
_cell.angle_gamma   90.00
#
_symmetry.space_group_name_H-M   'P 1'
#
loop_
_entity.id
_entity.type
_entity.pdbx_description
1 polymer ?
#
loop_
_entity_poly.entity_id
_entity_poly.type
_entity_poly.pdbx_seq_one_letter_code
_entity_poly.pdbx_strand_id
1 'polypeptide(L)'
;MRFVHHEHPGKALRLAYCLNVHAAESFDDLLAGLRTVTLPLRDRLARPGEPFGVGMYFSAGLVTELTRSPELRARLKQLIQSEELDPFTLNAFPFGGFHAARVKQQVYSPVWGTGERLEFTLGVAALALDWLGPGRRISISTHAGGWGADLAQPGLAERALAGLAAARRGLHALAQRQGTQLTLGIEAEPRSNANGTAQAVALAKKAGIGLCLDACHSAVEFEEPEQALDLALSVAPLAKLQYTNALALEAPGKNPAGWRALLALDEPRYLHQVTARTANGLRRWDDLDLLRDVDPTSLDEVRCHFHVPVDREELGSGLKTTRGHAEKLLDLLLARPARWGSDELHVEIETYTWDLLPGAARGPGSLVEGLEREYRHVIGRLEARGWARSG
;
A
#
# COMPACT_ATOMS: atom_id res chain seq x y z
N MET A 1 -4.71 -2.49 15.17
CA MET A 1 -5.96 -3.02 15.79
C MET A 1 -6.22 -4.43 15.30
N ARG A 2 -6.70 -5.32 16.15
CA ARG A 2 -6.96 -6.73 15.80
C ARG A 2 -8.47 -7.02 15.83
N PHE A 3 -8.96 -7.78 14.84
CA PHE A 3 -10.36 -8.19 14.70
C PHE A 3 -10.45 -9.70 14.58
N VAL A 4 -11.50 -10.29 15.13
CA VAL A 4 -11.81 -11.72 15.11
C VAL A 4 -13.27 -11.94 14.70
N HIS A 5 -13.58 -13.12 14.18
CA HIS A 5 -14.93 -13.48 13.75
C HIS A 5 -15.36 -14.77 14.46
N HIS A 6 -16.57 -14.79 15.04
CA HIS A 6 -17.04 -15.95 15.82
C HIS A 6 -17.25 -17.21 14.97
N GLU A 7 -17.65 -17.07 13.70
CA GLU A 7 -17.83 -18.19 12.76
C GLU A 7 -16.51 -18.69 12.15
N HIS A 8 -15.43 -17.93 12.33
CA HIS A 8 -14.11 -18.27 11.79
C HIS A 8 -13.04 -18.35 12.90
N PRO A 9 -13.20 -19.29 13.85
CA PRO A 9 -12.27 -19.41 14.97
C PRO A 9 -10.85 -19.68 14.44
N GLY A 10 -9.87 -19.02 15.04
CA GLY A 10 -8.48 -19.09 14.61
C GLY A 10 -8.09 -18.13 13.48
N LYS A 11 -9.06 -17.42 12.88
CA LYS A 11 -8.77 -16.35 11.92
C LYS A 11 -8.81 -14.98 12.59
N ALA A 12 -7.87 -14.12 12.21
CA ALA A 12 -7.80 -12.74 12.67
C ALA A 12 -7.51 -11.79 11.52
N LEU A 13 -7.91 -10.53 11.68
CA LEU A 13 -7.54 -9.44 10.80
C LEU A 13 -6.82 -8.39 11.62
N ARG A 14 -5.76 -7.80 11.06
CA ARG A 14 -5.10 -6.61 11.62
C ARG A 14 -5.29 -5.43 10.69
N LEU A 15 -5.63 -4.29 11.27
CA LEU A 15 -5.84 -3.01 10.57
C LEU A 15 -4.77 -2.02 11.00
N ALA A 16 -4.11 -1.41 10.01
CA ALA A 16 -3.13 -0.35 10.16
C ALA A 16 -3.39 0.76 9.11
N TYR A 17 -2.72 1.89 9.25
CA TYR A 17 -2.49 2.84 8.16
C TYR A 17 -1.01 2.88 7.82
N CYS A 18 -0.66 3.24 6.59
CA CYS A 18 0.70 3.29 6.11
C CYS A 18 1.36 4.63 6.49
N LEU A 19 2.56 4.56 7.07
CA LEU A 19 3.35 5.74 7.43
C LEU A 19 3.96 6.47 6.21
N ASN A 20 3.79 5.98 4.99
CA ASN A 20 4.22 6.70 3.79
C ASN A 20 3.50 8.04 3.57
N VAL A 21 2.43 8.31 4.32
CA VAL A 21 1.79 9.64 4.40
C VAL A 21 2.67 10.67 5.13
N HIS A 22 3.69 10.23 5.87
CA HIS A 22 4.65 11.08 6.57
C HIS A 22 5.98 11.12 5.84
N ALA A 23 6.70 12.25 5.95
CA ALA A 23 8.13 12.26 5.65
C ALA A 23 8.87 11.32 6.62
N ALA A 24 9.77 10.47 6.11
CA ALA A 24 10.54 9.51 6.89
C ALA A 24 11.95 9.32 6.28
N GLU A 25 12.62 10.43 6.00
CA GLU A 25 13.98 10.43 5.45
C GLU A 25 15.04 10.25 6.54
N SER A 26 14.71 10.67 7.75
CA SER A 26 15.56 10.57 8.96
C SER A 26 14.77 10.00 10.13
N PHE A 27 15.50 9.61 11.18
CA PHE A 27 14.88 9.17 12.44
C PHE A 27 14.05 10.28 13.09
N ASP A 28 14.48 11.53 12.99
CA ASP A 28 13.74 12.66 13.56
C ASP A 28 12.43 12.92 12.78
N ASP A 29 12.41 12.76 11.45
CA ASP A 29 11.19 12.82 10.66
C ASP A 29 10.20 11.73 11.06
N LEU A 30 10.67 10.49 11.20
CA LEU A 30 9.86 9.37 11.67
C LEU A 30 9.25 9.67 13.03
N LEU A 31 10.04 10.14 14.00
CA LEU A 31 9.57 10.50 15.32
C LEU A 31 8.55 11.65 15.28
N ALA A 32 8.77 12.64 14.44
CA ALA A 32 7.84 13.76 14.26
C ALA A 32 6.48 13.26 13.75
N GLY A 33 6.45 12.41 12.71
CA GLY A 33 5.23 11.80 12.19
C GLY A 33 4.49 10.95 13.24
N LEU A 34 5.23 10.09 13.96
CA LEU A 34 4.65 9.30 15.04
C LEU A 34 4.00 10.17 16.11
N ARG A 35 4.67 11.22 16.57
CA ARG A 35 4.19 12.10 17.66
C ARG A 35 3.05 13.02 17.22
N THR A 36 3.10 13.54 16.01
CA THR A 36 2.14 14.57 15.56
C THR A 36 0.90 14.01 14.89
N VAL A 37 0.95 12.76 14.41
CA VAL A 37 -0.17 12.11 13.73
C VAL A 37 -0.52 10.76 14.35
N THR A 38 0.45 9.82 14.45
CA THR A 38 0.14 8.45 14.89
C THR A 38 -0.41 8.40 16.31
N LEU A 39 0.25 9.04 17.28
CA LEU A 39 -0.19 9.01 18.67
C LEU A 39 -1.54 9.74 18.86
N PRO A 40 -1.78 10.95 18.33
CA PRO A 40 -3.10 11.57 18.36
C PRO A 40 -4.19 10.73 17.70
N LEU A 41 -3.89 10.03 16.61
CA LEU A 41 -4.84 9.15 15.93
C LEU A 41 -5.17 7.92 16.80
N ARG A 42 -4.14 7.28 17.39
CA ARG A 42 -4.31 6.20 18.37
C ARG A 42 -5.22 6.60 19.50
N ASP A 43 -4.97 7.76 20.12
CA ASP A 43 -5.73 8.26 21.27
C ASP A 43 -7.22 8.47 20.98
N ARG A 44 -7.57 8.72 19.71
CA ARG A 44 -8.96 8.86 19.25
C ARG A 44 -9.64 7.53 18.92
N LEU A 45 -8.87 6.50 18.58
CA LEU A 45 -9.39 5.27 17.98
C LEU A 45 -9.17 4.02 18.82
N ALA A 46 -8.04 3.87 19.50
CA ALA A 46 -7.73 2.69 20.30
C ALA A 46 -8.52 2.66 21.61
N ARG A 47 -8.88 1.46 22.05
CA ARG A 47 -9.41 1.22 23.38
C ARG A 47 -8.25 1.10 24.39
N PRO A 48 -8.47 1.34 25.67
CA PRO A 48 -7.42 1.13 26.68
C PRO A 48 -6.83 -0.29 26.60
N GLY A 49 -5.49 -0.38 26.45
CA GLY A 49 -4.77 -1.65 26.31
C GLY A 49 -4.88 -2.34 24.94
N GLU A 50 -5.52 -1.69 23.95
CA GLU A 50 -5.58 -2.20 22.58
C GLU A 50 -4.38 -1.71 21.77
N PRO A 51 -3.49 -2.60 21.26
CA PRO A 51 -2.39 -2.19 20.43
C PRO A 51 -2.86 -1.51 19.13
N PHE A 52 -2.28 -0.37 18.80
CA PHE A 52 -2.64 0.40 17.61
C PHE A 52 -1.80 -0.03 16.41
N GLY A 53 -2.46 -0.56 15.37
CA GLY A 53 -1.80 -1.04 14.16
C GLY A 53 -1.15 0.10 13.35
N VAL A 54 0.09 -0.12 12.94
CA VAL A 54 0.89 0.81 12.14
C VAL A 54 1.56 0.06 10.99
N GLY A 55 1.43 0.58 9.78
CA GLY A 55 2.18 0.13 8.62
C GLY A 55 3.45 0.96 8.46
N MET A 56 4.60 0.36 8.75
CA MET A 56 5.87 1.08 8.73
C MET A 56 6.36 1.32 7.31
N TYR A 57 6.87 2.52 7.08
CA TYR A 57 7.61 2.90 5.89
C TYR A 57 8.97 3.45 6.30
N PHE A 58 10.01 3.03 5.59
CA PHE A 58 11.38 3.52 5.76
C PHE A 58 12.01 3.79 4.41
N SER A 59 12.64 4.96 4.24
CA SER A 59 13.59 5.18 3.14
C SER A 59 14.86 4.35 3.34
N ALA A 60 15.62 4.10 2.29
CA ALA A 60 16.93 3.42 2.40
C ALA A 60 17.92 4.21 3.26
N GLY A 61 17.81 5.55 3.25
CA GLY A 61 18.58 6.42 4.15
C GLY A 61 18.29 6.11 5.61
N LEU A 62 17.02 6.07 5.97
CA LEU A 62 16.57 5.76 7.34
C LEU A 62 16.93 4.32 7.76
N VAL A 63 16.79 3.33 6.85
CA VAL A 63 17.24 1.96 7.12
C VAL A 63 18.74 1.92 7.43
N THR A 64 19.54 2.68 6.66
CA THR A 64 21.00 2.76 6.89
C THR A 64 21.30 3.43 8.23
N GLU A 65 20.65 4.53 8.57
CA GLU A 65 20.79 5.25 9.84
C GLU A 65 20.48 4.33 11.03
N LEU A 66 19.31 3.69 11.01
CA LEU A 66 18.89 2.76 12.07
C LEU A 66 19.79 1.52 12.16
N THR A 67 20.28 0.99 11.04
CA THR A 67 21.17 -0.17 11.04
C THR A 67 22.51 0.16 11.68
N ARG A 68 23.01 1.39 11.50
CA ARG A 68 24.30 1.85 12.05
C ARG A 68 24.21 2.31 13.50
N SER A 69 23.03 2.65 14.01
CA SER A 69 22.85 3.16 15.38
C SER A 69 21.98 2.23 16.23
N PRO A 70 22.59 1.38 17.07
CA PRO A 70 21.85 0.59 18.06
C PRO A 70 21.01 1.45 19.02
N GLU A 71 21.47 2.67 19.33
CA GLU A 71 20.79 3.62 20.22
C GLU A 71 19.46 4.08 19.60
N LEU A 72 19.46 4.44 18.32
CA LEU A 72 18.23 4.86 17.63
C LEU A 72 17.24 3.70 17.50
N ARG A 73 17.73 2.48 17.22
CA ARG A 73 16.89 1.29 17.23
C ARG A 73 16.27 1.02 18.59
N ALA A 74 17.05 1.14 19.66
CA ALA A 74 16.55 0.97 21.03
C ALA A 74 15.48 2.02 21.36
N ARG A 75 15.69 3.28 20.98
CA ARG A 75 14.69 4.36 21.14
C ARG A 75 13.40 4.09 20.38
N LEU A 76 13.50 3.64 19.12
CA LEU A 76 12.33 3.28 18.32
C LEU A 76 11.57 2.12 18.97
N LYS A 77 12.28 1.06 19.35
CA LYS A 77 11.70 -0.09 20.06
C LYS A 77 10.98 0.33 21.34
N GLN A 78 11.63 1.16 22.16
CA GLN A 78 11.04 1.66 23.40
C GLN A 78 9.76 2.45 23.11
N LEU A 79 9.76 3.35 22.11
CA LEU A 79 8.59 4.12 21.71
C LEU A 79 7.44 3.19 21.28
N ILE A 80 7.71 2.23 20.40
CA ILE A 80 6.72 1.26 19.93
C ILE A 80 6.08 0.53 21.12
N GLN A 81 6.88 0.10 22.08
CA GLN A 81 6.41 -0.65 23.24
C GLN A 81 5.66 0.23 24.25
N SER A 82 6.21 1.40 24.60
CA SER A 82 5.59 2.31 25.58
C SER A 82 4.27 2.92 25.08
N GLU A 83 4.15 3.10 23.78
CA GLU A 83 2.96 3.69 23.15
C GLU A 83 1.99 2.62 22.60
N GLU A 84 2.20 1.35 22.93
CA GLU A 84 1.34 0.24 22.49
C GLU A 84 1.10 0.21 20.96
N LEU A 85 2.12 0.55 20.16
CA LEU A 85 2.06 0.47 18.71
C LEU A 85 2.30 -0.98 18.24
N ASP A 86 1.60 -1.39 17.20
CA ASP A 86 1.67 -2.73 16.61
C ASP A 86 2.07 -2.65 15.12
N PRO A 87 3.38 -2.57 14.81
CA PRO A 87 3.88 -2.47 13.44
C PRO A 87 4.00 -3.85 12.78
N PHE A 88 2.90 -4.44 12.36
CA PHE A 88 2.82 -5.79 11.79
C PHE A 88 2.99 -5.85 10.27
N THR A 89 2.99 -4.70 9.59
CA THR A 89 3.15 -4.60 8.13
C THR A 89 4.12 -3.49 7.78
N LEU A 90 4.88 -3.69 6.69
CA LEU A 90 5.88 -2.74 6.23
C LEU A 90 5.76 -2.54 4.72
N ASN A 91 6.14 -1.35 4.25
CA ASN A 91 6.26 -1.03 2.84
C ASN A 91 7.75 -0.87 2.49
N ALA A 92 8.28 -1.76 1.63
CA ALA A 92 9.64 -1.72 1.10
C ALA A 92 9.65 -1.44 -0.41
N PHE A 93 8.66 -0.67 -0.90
CA PHE A 93 8.56 -0.29 -2.28
C PHE A 93 9.41 0.96 -2.58
N PRO A 94 9.08 2.17 -2.09
CA PRO A 94 9.93 3.32 -2.33
C PRO A 94 11.30 3.12 -1.65
N PHE A 95 12.37 3.35 -2.39
CA PHE A 95 13.74 3.24 -1.89
C PHE A 95 14.28 4.59 -1.45
N GLY A 96 14.07 5.61 -2.27
CA GLY A 96 14.47 6.98 -1.97
C GLY A 96 13.39 7.77 -1.25
N GLY A 97 13.61 9.07 -1.14
CA GLY A 97 12.71 10.02 -0.54
C GLY A 97 11.37 10.12 -1.24
N PHE A 98 10.35 9.45 -0.69
CA PHE A 98 9.00 9.42 -1.26
C PHE A 98 8.33 10.80 -1.25
N HIS A 99 8.77 11.70 -0.36
CA HIS A 99 8.31 13.08 -0.27
C HIS A 99 9.25 14.11 -0.94
N ALA A 100 10.22 13.64 -1.74
CA ALA A 100 11.08 14.52 -2.52
C ALA A 100 10.27 15.36 -3.51
N ALA A 101 10.83 16.49 -3.98
CA ALA A 101 10.13 17.40 -4.89
C ALA A 101 9.72 16.73 -6.22
N ARG A 102 10.45 15.69 -6.65
CA ARG A 102 10.14 14.90 -7.82
C ARG A 102 10.56 13.45 -7.59
N VAL A 103 9.60 12.55 -7.65
CA VAL A 103 9.80 11.09 -7.50
C VAL A 103 9.51 10.37 -8.83
N LYS A 104 8.30 10.51 -9.36
CA LYS A 104 7.84 9.92 -10.64
C LYS A 104 8.36 8.46 -10.78
N GLN A 105 8.86 8.06 -11.95
CA GLN A 105 9.36 6.70 -12.21
C GLN A 105 10.57 6.30 -11.33
N GLN A 106 11.23 7.26 -10.66
CA GLN A 106 12.36 6.95 -9.77
C GLN A 106 11.97 6.10 -8.56
N VAL A 107 10.67 6.06 -8.22
CA VAL A 107 10.15 5.19 -7.16
C VAL A 107 10.52 3.72 -7.38
N TYR A 108 10.67 3.26 -8.64
CA TYR A 108 11.04 1.90 -8.99
C TYR A 108 12.54 1.62 -8.92
N SER A 109 13.37 2.66 -8.74
CA SER A 109 14.82 2.51 -8.64
C SER A 109 15.27 2.42 -7.18
N PRO A 110 16.30 1.57 -6.90
CA PRO A 110 16.91 0.58 -7.78
C PRO A 110 15.95 -0.59 -8.10
N VAL A 111 16.08 -1.15 -9.30
CA VAL A 111 15.27 -2.31 -9.71
C VAL A 111 15.66 -3.59 -8.99
N TRP A 112 14.79 -4.61 -8.99
CA TRP A 112 15.07 -5.89 -8.30
C TRP A 112 16.28 -6.67 -8.86
N GLY A 113 16.80 -6.31 -9.99
CA GLY A 113 18.02 -6.90 -10.54
C GLY A 113 19.33 -6.44 -9.90
N THR A 114 19.27 -5.59 -8.85
CA THR A 114 20.44 -5.02 -8.16
C THR A 114 20.56 -5.53 -6.73
N GLY A 115 21.80 -5.55 -6.18
CA GLY A 115 22.06 -5.93 -4.79
C GLY A 115 21.44 -4.97 -3.79
N GLU A 116 21.39 -3.68 -4.12
CA GLU A 116 20.89 -2.62 -3.25
C GLU A 116 19.41 -2.83 -2.86
N ARG A 117 18.57 -3.26 -3.83
CA ARG A 117 17.15 -3.54 -3.56
C ARG A 117 17.01 -4.73 -2.60
N LEU A 118 17.83 -5.76 -2.77
CA LEU A 118 17.85 -6.93 -1.89
C LEU A 118 18.28 -6.53 -0.47
N GLU A 119 19.40 -5.81 -0.34
CA GLU A 119 19.93 -5.35 0.95
C GLU A 119 18.94 -4.47 1.69
N PHE A 120 18.30 -3.53 0.99
CA PHE A 120 17.26 -2.67 1.54
C PHE A 120 16.09 -3.50 2.10
N THR A 121 15.55 -4.43 1.32
CA THR A 121 14.41 -5.25 1.74
C THR A 121 14.74 -6.12 2.95
N LEU A 122 15.94 -6.71 2.98
CA LEU A 122 16.41 -7.48 4.13
C LEU A 122 16.69 -6.60 5.35
N GLY A 123 17.19 -5.37 5.14
CA GLY A 123 17.38 -4.37 6.19
C GLY A 123 16.06 -3.96 6.84
N VAL A 124 15.03 -3.66 6.04
CA VAL A 124 13.66 -3.38 6.53
C VAL A 124 13.14 -4.54 7.39
N ALA A 125 13.30 -5.78 6.92
CA ALA A 125 12.88 -6.96 7.66
C ALA A 125 13.65 -7.16 8.97
N ALA A 126 14.96 -6.96 8.96
CA ALA A 126 15.80 -7.07 10.15
C ALA A 126 15.41 -6.05 11.23
N LEU A 127 15.14 -4.79 10.83
CA LEU A 127 14.62 -3.77 11.74
C LEU A 127 13.30 -4.18 12.35
N ALA A 128 12.36 -4.72 11.55
CA ALA A 128 11.06 -5.16 12.06
C ALA A 128 11.18 -6.24 13.14
N LEU A 129 12.16 -7.11 13.05
CA LEU A 129 12.40 -8.16 14.04
C LEU A 129 12.92 -7.63 15.39
N ASP A 130 13.48 -6.43 15.43
CA ASP A 130 13.97 -5.82 16.69
C ASP A 130 12.82 -5.51 17.67
N TRP A 131 11.64 -5.16 17.18
CA TRP A 131 10.49 -4.77 18.03
C TRP A 131 9.37 -5.80 18.09
N LEU A 132 9.33 -6.74 17.17
CA LEU A 132 8.29 -7.78 17.16
C LEU A 132 8.84 -9.07 17.81
N GLY A 133 8.08 -9.57 18.78
CA GLY A 133 8.42 -10.83 19.44
C GLY A 133 8.20 -12.06 18.57
N PRO A 134 8.60 -13.24 19.05
CA PRO A 134 8.38 -14.50 18.35
C PRO A 134 6.89 -14.84 18.16
N GLY A 135 6.58 -15.69 17.20
CA GLY A 135 5.20 -16.12 16.91
C GLY A 135 4.38 -15.10 16.10
N ARG A 136 4.96 -13.94 15.76
CA ARG A 136 4.28 -12.88 15.01
C ARG A 136 4.40 -13.12 13.50
N ARG A 137 3.36 -12.70 12.77
CA ARG A 137 3.41 -12.60 11.31
C ARG A 137 3.65 -11.16 10.90
N ILE A 138 4.54 -10.95 9.94
CA ILE A 138 4.88 -9.63 9.36
C ILE A 138 4.73 -9.74 7.85
N SER A 139 4.02 -8.78 7.24
CA SER A 139 3.98 -8.62 5.79
C SER A 139 4.86 -7.46 5.34
N ILE A 140 5.51 -7.64 4.19
CA ILE A 140 6.35 -6.63 3.56
C ILE A 140 5.92 -6.54 2.10
N SER A 141 5.49 -5.36 1.62
CA SER A 141 5.22 -5.15 0.19
C SER A 141 6.44 -4.64 -0.55
N THR A 142 6.52 -4.97 -1.83
CA THR A 142 7.56 -4.51 -2.75
C THR A 142 7.05 -4.48 -4.19
N HIS A 143 7.67 -3.65 -5.05
CA HIS A 143 7.30 -3.57 -6.47
C HIS A 143 7.69 -4.81 -7.27
N ALA A 144 7.09 -4.95 -8.46
CA ALA A 144 7.17 -6.15 -9.31
C ALA A 144 8.44 -6.24 -10.19
N GLY A 145 9.52 -5.57 -9.83
CA GLY A 145 10.78 -5.68 -10.57
C GLY A 145 11.37 -4.34 -10.99
N GLY A 146 10.58 -3.46 -11.58
CA GLY A 146 10.95 -2.13 -12.06
C GLY A 146 9.84 -1.50 -12.90
N TRP A 147 10.09 -0.36 -13.50
CA TRP A 147 9.21 0.24 -14.49
C TRP A 147 9.13 -0.64 -15.74
N GLY A 148 7.99 -0.65 -16.45
CA GLY A 148 7.76 -1.59 -17.56
C GLY A 148 8.87 -1.66 -18.61
N ALA A 149 9.44 -0.52 -18.98
CA ALA A 149 10.54 -0.43 -19.96
C ALA A 149 11.89 -0.92 -19.41
N ASP A 150 12.13 -0.86 -18.10
CA ASP A 150 13.43 -1.23 -17.51
C ASP A 150 13.74 -2.70 -17.72
N LEU A 151 12.74 -3.58 -17.56
CA LEU A 151 12.93 -5.02 -17.70
C LEU A 151 13.01 -5.51 -19.16
N ALA A 152 12.83 -4.63 -20.12
CA ALA A 152 13.15 -4.91 -21.53
C ALA A 152 14.67 -5.03 -21.79
N GLN A 153 15.50 -4.55 -20.84
CA GLN A 153 16.95 -4.71 -20.93
C GLN A 153 17.34 -6.19 -20.82
N PRO A 154 18.25 -6.68 -21.70
CA PRO A 154 18.64 -8.09 -21.71
C PRO A 154 19.10 -8.61 -20.35
N GLY A 155 18.53 -9.71 -19.91
CA GLY A 155 18.86 -10.38 -18.66
C GLY A 155 18.41 -9.68 -17.37
N LEU A 156 17.76 -8.51 -17.43
CA LEU A 156 17.31 -7.82 -16.21
C LEU A 156 16.10 -8.52 -15.58
N ALA A 157 15.18 -9.05 -16.37
CA ALA A 157 14.04 -9.81 -15.88
C ALA A 157 14.47 -11.06 -15.10
N GLU A 158 15.46 -11.80 -15.61
CA GLU A 158 16.03 -12.97 -14.93
C GLU A 158 16.73 -12.57 -13.64
N ARG A 159 17.52 -11.48 -13.65
CA ARG A 159 18.16 -10.96 -12.43
C ARG A 159 17.13 -10.50 -11.42
N ALA A 160 16.04 -9.83 -11.83
CA ALA A 160 14.98 -9.40 -10.95
C ALA A 160 14.29 -10.61 -10.27
N LEU A 161 13.98 -11.65 -11.04
CA LEU A 161 13.43 -12.90 -10.49
C LEU A 161 14.40 -13.57 -9.50
N ALA A 162 15.69 -13.61 -9.83
CA ALA A 162 16.74 -14.16 -8.95
C ALA A 162 16.86 -13.34 -7.65
N GLY A 163 16.77 -11.99 -7.73
CA GLY A 163 16.76 -11.08 -6.58
C GLY A 163 15.56 -11.32 -5.65
N LEU A 164 14.36 -11.43 -6.21
CA LEU A 164 13.14 -11.75 -5.44
C LEU A 164 13.25 -13.11 -4.75
N ALA A 165 13.76 -14.14 -5.45
CA ALA A 165 14.00 -15.46 -4.87
C ALA A 165 15.09 -15.42 -3.77
N ALA A 166 16.12 -14.58 -3.91
CA ALA A 166 17.14 -14.37 -2.87
C ALA A 166 16.53 -13.67 -1.64
N ALA A 167 15.68 -12.66 -1.84
CA ALA A 167 14.94 -12.01 -0.75
C ALA A 167 14.10 -13.02 0.04
N ARG A 168 13.36 -13.89 -0.64
CA ARG A 168 12.60 -14.97 0.01
C ARG A 168 13.48 -15.83 0.91
N ARG A 169 14.64 -16.27 0.41
CA ARG A 169 15.57 -17.10 1.21
C ARG A 169 16.12 -16.34 2.41
N GLY A 170 16.51 -15.06 2.22
CA GLY A 170 17.01 -14.20 3.29
C GLY A 170 15.96 -13.96 4.37
N LEU A 171 14.73 -13.65 3.97
CA LEU A 171 13.60 -13.45 4.90
C LEU A 171 13.28 -14.74 5.67
N HIS A 172 13.30 -15.89 5.00
CA HIS A 172 13.09 -17.18 5.66
C HIS A 172 14.15 -17.44 6.72
N ALA A 173 15.42 -17.21 6.41
CA ALA A 173 16.52 -17.37 7.37
C ALA A 173 16.42 -16.41 8.57
N LEU A 174 16.01 -15.16 8.34
CA LEU A 174 15.74 -14.19 9.41
C LEU A 174 14.57 -14.64 10.30
N ALA A 175 13.46 -15.04 9.67
CA ALA A 175 12.25 -15.48 10.36
C ALA A 175 12.51 -16.70 11.26
N GLN A 176 13.26 -17.70 10.77
CA GLN A 176 13.60 -18.91 11.54
C GLN A 176 14.39 -18.58 12.82
N ARG A 177 15.33 -17.63 12.74
CA ARG A 177 16.16 -17.24 13.92
C ARG A 177 15.33 -16.62 15.04
N GLN A 178 14.21 -15.99 14.69
CA GLN A 178 13.37 -15.23 15.63
C GLN A 178 12.06 -15.95 15.97
N GLY A 179 11.80 -17.12 15.37
CA GLY A 179 10.50 -17.81 15.53
C GLY A 179 9.31 -16.99 15.02
N THR A 180 9.49 -16.22 13.95
CA THR A 180 8.54 -15.26 13.36
C THR A 180 8.19 -15.70 11.93
N GLN A 181 7.14 -15.15 11.34
CA GLN A 181 6.78 -15.37 9.94
C GLN A 181 6.93 -14.07 9.15
N LEU A 182 7.84 -14.05 8.18
CA LEU A 182 8.02 -12.93 7.25
C LEU A 182 7.45 -13.29 5.88
N THR A 183 6.50 -12.50 5.39
CA THR A 183 5.89 -12.69 4.07
C THR A 183 6.22 -11.49 3.19
N LEU A 184 6.99 -11.71 2.12
CA LEU A 184 7.19 -10.73 1.06
C LEU A 184 6.04 -10.84 0.06
N GLY A 185 5.38 -9.73 -0.25
CA GLY A 185 4.33 -9.63 -1.26
C GLY A 185 4.72 -8.73 -2.41
N ILE A 186 4.63 -9.24 -3.64
CA ILE A 186 4.70 -8.40 -4.84
C ILE A 186 3.41 -7.61 -4.95
N GLU A 187 3.55 -6.34 -5.23
CA GLU A 187 2.48 -5.41 -5.53
C GLU A 187 2.40 -5.19 -7.04
N ALA A 188 1.21 -5.42 -7.62
CA ALA A 188 0.92 -4.99 -8.96
C ALA A 188 0.82 -3.46 -8.96
N GLU A 189 1.44 -2.83 -9.95
CA GLU A 189 1.42 -1.37 -10.07
C GLU A 189 1.20 -0.98 -11.53
N PRO A 190 0.24 -0.08 -11.84
CA PRO A 190 0.00 0.39 -13.21
C PRO A 190 1.28 0.83 -13.92
N ARG A 191 1.49 0.40 -15.17
CA ARG A 191 2.67 0.69 -16.01
C ARG A 191 3.99 0.07 -15.51
N SER A 192 4.00 -0.65 -14.39
CA SER A 192 5.18 -1.40 -13.95
C SER A 192 5.33 -2.71 -14.73
N ASN A 193 6.36 -3.47 -14.40
CA ASN A 193 6.57 -4.83 -14.92
C ASN A 193 5.40 -5.80 -14.66
N ALA A 194 4.63 -5.57 -13.62
CA ALA A 194 3.35 -6.24 -13.37
C ALA A 194 2.24 -5.19 -13.30
N ASN A 195 1.70 -4.84 -14.45
CA ASN A 195 0.69 -3.80 -14.61
C ASN A 195 -0.64 -4.16 -13.91
N GLY A 196 -0.94 -5.44 -13.71
CA GLY A 196 -2.14 -5.91 -13.04
C GLY A 196 -1.93 -7.21 -12.26
N THR A 197 -2.96 -7.61 -11.54
CA THR A 197 -2.94 -8.74 -10.61
C THR A 197 -2.47 -10.05 -11.26
N ALA A 198 -2.89 -10.35 -12.48
CA ALA A 198 -2.50 -11.59 -13.16
C ALA A 198 -0.97 -11.68 -13.39
N GLN A 199 -0.34 -10.57 -13.78
CA GLN A 199 1.11 -10.51 -14.00
C GLN A 199 1.88 -10.60 -12.68
N ALA A 200 1.41 -9.90 -11.63
CA ALA A 200 1.99 -9.99 -10.29
C ALA A 200 1.91 -11.42 -9.72
N VAL A 201 0.77 -12.09 -9.90
CA VAL A 201 0.57 -13.51 -9.52
C VAL A 201 1.54 -14.43 -10.26
N ALA A 202 1.72 -14.25 -11.57
CA ALA A 202 2.66 -15.05 -12.35
C ALA A 202 4.11 -14.90 -11.86
N LEU A 203 4.51 -13.66 -11.53
CA LEU A 203 5.84 -13.37 -10.98
C LEU A 203 5.99 -13.91 -9.56
N ALA A 204 5.00 -13.71 -8.70
CA ALA A 204 5.00 -14.21 -7.33
C ALA A 204 5.14 -15.75 -7.26
N LYS A 205 4.43 -16.46 -8.12
CA LYS A 205 4.55 -17.93 -8.25
C LYS A 205 5.95 -18.35 -8.67
N LYS A 206 6.55 -17.67 -9.66
CA LYS A 206 7.94 -17.95 -10.10
C LYS A 206 8.97 -17.68 -9.00
N ALA A 207 8.81 -16.60 -8.25
CA ALA A 207 9.71 -16.23 -7.15
C ALA A 207 9.45 -17.03 -5.86
N GLY A 208 8.29 -17.66 -5.72
CA GLY A 208 7.85 -18.38 -4.53
C GLY A 208 7.56 -17.46 -3.35
N ILE A 209 7.00 -16.26 -3.61
CA ILE A 209 6.63 -15.25 -2.60
C ILE A 209 5.13 -14.97 -2.66
N GLY A 210 4.62 -14.17 -1.69
CA GLY A 210 3.22 -13.79 -1.62
C GLY A 210 2.84 -12.64 -2.56
N LEU A 211 1.61 -12.17 -2.41
CA LEU A 211 1.07 -11.03 -3.14
C LEU A 211 0.61 -9.94 -2.17
N CYS A 212 0.89 -8.70 -2.49
CA CYS A 212 0.20 -7.52 -1.97
C CYS A 212 -0.87 -7.13 -2.99
N LEU A 213 -2.13 -7.19 -2.60
CA LEU A 213 -3.24 -6.72 -3.43
C LEU A 213 -3.50 -5.26 -3.08
N ASP A 214 -3.36 -4.37 -4.05
CA ASP A 214 -3.73 -2.96 -3.89
C ASP A 214 -5.06 -2.66 -4.59
N ALA A 215 -6.01 -2.11 -3.83
CA ALA A 215 -7.35 -1.84 -4.32
C ALA A 215 -7.41 -0.65 -5.29
N CYS A 216 -6.51 0.34 -5.11
CA CYS A 216 -6.37 1.46 -6.04
C CYS A 216 -5.83 0.99 -7.39
N HIS A 217 -4.72 0.26 -7.39
CA HIS A 217 -4.06 -0.23 -8.60
C HIS A 217 -4.97 -1.15 -9.42
N SER A 218 -5.64 -2.09 -8.74
CA SER A 218 -6.64 -2.97 -9.35
C SER A 218 -7.79 -2.18 -9.99
N ALA A 219 -8.27 -1.13 -9.30
CA ALA A 219 -9.32 -0.26 -9.85
C ALA A 219 -8.83 0.54 -11.06
N VAL A 220 -7.61 1.10 -11.02
CA VAL A 220 -7.02 1.86 -12.13
C VAL A 220 -6.92 1.01 -13.39
N GLU A 221 -6.62 -0.27 -13.26
CA GLU A 221 -6.57 -1.21 -14.39
C GLU A 221 -7.93 -1.77 -14.81
N PHE A 222 -9.04 -1.28 -14.22
CA PHE A 222 -10.38 -1.76 -14.49
C PHE A 222 -10.55 -3.28 -14.28
N GLU A 223 -9.80 -3.86 -13.35
CA GLU A 223 -9.96 -5.26 -12.99
C GLU A 223 -11.32 -5.47 -12.31
N GLU A 224 -11.98 -6.59 -12.58
CA GLU A 224 -13.18 -6.96 -11.85
C GLU A 224 -12.77 -7.45 -10.44
N PRO A 225 -13.34 -6.88 -9.35
CA PRO A 225 -12.91 -7.16 -7.98
C PRO A 225 -12.86 -8.64 -7.63
N GLU A 226 -13.85 -9.43 -8.05
CA GLU A 226 -13.90 -10.86 -7.75
C GLU A 226 -12.81 -11.63 -8.48
N GLN A 227 -12.55 -11.29 -9.75
CA GLN A 227 -11.51 -11.94 -10.54
C GLN A 227 -10.12 -11.58 -10.02
N ALA A 228 -9.87 -10.31 -9.70
CA ALA A 228 -8.61 -9.85 -9.11
C ALA A 228 -8.34 -10.56 -7.78
N LEU A 229 -9.36 -10.67 -6.92
CA LEU A 229 -9.24 -11.37 -5.66
C LEU A 229 -9.00 -12.88 -5.84
N ASP A 230 -9.71 -13.54 -6.73
CA ASP A 230 -9.52 -14.97 -7.00
C ASP A 230 -8.11 -15.27 -7.51
N LEU A 231 -7.58 -14.41 -8.37
CA LEU A 231 -6.19 -14.49 -8.82
C LEU A 231 -5.23 -14.28 -7.63
N ALA A 232 -5.42 -13.23 -6.83
CA ALA A 232 -4.57 -12.94 -5.68
C ALA A 232 -4.55 -14.11 -4.67
N LEU A 233 -5.70 -14.69 -4.37
CA LEU A 233 -5.84 -15.85 -3.47
C LEU A 233 -5.36 -17.18 -4.08
N SER A 234 -4.93 -17.18 -5.35
CA SER A 234 -4.25 -18.33 -5.96
C SER A 234 -2.75 -18.39 -5.62
N VAL A 235 -2.23 -17.37 -4.96
CA VAL A 235 -0.86 -17.32 -4.41
C VAL A 235 -0.98 -17.25 -2.89
N ALA A 236 -0.49 -18.28 -2.21
CA ALA A 236 -0.51 -18.32 -0.76
C ALA A 236 0.88 -18.04 -0.18
N PRO A 237 0.97 -17.26 0.89
CA PRO A 237 -0.13 -16.50 1.50
C PRO A 237 -0.38 -15.17 0.78
N LEU A 238 -1.60 -14.63 0.85
CA LEU A 238 -1.84 -13.22 0.60
C LEU A 238 -1.06 -12.43 1.66
N ALA A 239 -0.11 -11.60 1.24
CA ALA A 239 0.74 -10.85 2.17
C ALA A 239 -0.09 -9.82 2.92
N LYS A 240 -0.76 -8.93 2.18
CA LYS A 240 -1.68 -7.92 2.68
C LYS A 240 -2.63 -7.40 1.60
N LEU A 241 -3.68 -6.72 2.03
CA LEU A 241 -4.49 -5.82 1.22
C LEU A 241 -4.06 -4.38 1.55
N GLN A 242 -3.60 -3.62 0.55
CA GLN A 242 -3.56 -2.17 0.62
C GLN A 242 -4.94 -1.64 0.23
N TYR A 243 -5.58 -0.98 1.20
CA TYR A 243 -6.97 -0.56 1.09
C TYR A 243 -7.05 0.95 0.90
N THR A 244 -7.32 1.34 -0.32
CA THR A 244 -7.46 2.74 -0.73
C THR A 244 -8.26 2.84 -2.01
N ASN A 245 -8.72 4.05 -2.37
CA ASN A 245 -9.45 4.33 -3.58
C ASN A 245 -8.55 5.00 -4.63
N ALA A 246 -8.89 4.82 -5.91
CA ALA A 246 -8.40 5.64 -7.01
C ALA A 246 -9.34 6.81 -7.30
N LEU A 247 -8.86 7.81 -8.06
CA LEU A 247 -9.73 8.82 -8.69
C LEU A 247 -10.47 8.23 -9.87
N ALA A 248 -11.73 8.67 -10.06
CA ALA A 248 -12.55 8.30 -11.21
C ALA A 248 -13.30 9.51 -11.77
N LEU A 249 -13.45 9.55 -13.08
CA LEU A 249 -14.28 10.51 -13.78
C LEU A 249 -15.10 9.80 -14.88
N GLU A 250 -16.40 9.76 -14.70
CA GLU A 250 -17.34 9.20 -15.68
C GLU A 250 -17.68 10.23 -16.77
N ALA A 251 -17.80 9.75 -17.98
CA ALA A 251 -18.20 10.54 -19.16
C ALA A 251 -17.50 11.92 -19.23
N PRO A 252 -16.15 11.99 -19.27
CA PRO A 252 -15.40 13.24 -19.15
C PRO A 252 -15.79 14.27 -20.21
N GLY A 253 -16.21 13.86 -21.41
CA GLY A 253 -16.71 14.74 -22.45
C GLY A 253 -18.04 15.44 -22.09
N LYS A 254 -18.81 14.86 -21.16
CA LYS A 254 -20.05 15.45 -20.64
C LYS A 254 -19.84 16.21 -19.32
N ASN A 255 -18.66 16.11 -18.73
CA ASN A 255 -18.30 16.80 -17.50
C ASN A 255 -17.00 17.63 -17.64
N PRO A 256 -17.05 18.76 -18.35
CA PRO A 256 -15.87 19.61 -18.57
C PRO A 256 -15.33 20.21 -17.26
N ALA A 257 -16.14 20.35 -16.22
CA ALA A 257 -15.66 20.81 -14.90
C ALA A 257 -14.83 19.71 -14.23
N GLY A 258 -15.28 18.46 -14.21
CA GLY A 258 -14.54 17.32 -13.71
C GLY A 258 -13.26 17.06 -14.48
N TRP A 259 -13.30 17.20 -15.82
CA TRP A 259 -12.11 17.05 -16.65
C TRP A 259 -11.02 18.09 -16.29
N ARG A 260 -11.41 19.36 -16.17
CA ARG A 260 -10.48 20.40 -15.72
C ARG A 260 -9.95 20.15 -14.30
N ALA A 261 -10.82 19.71 -13.40
CA ALA A 261 -10.43 19.38 -12.02
C ALA A 261 -9.44 18.22 -11.98
N LEU A 262 -9.65 17.17 -12.78
CA LEU A 262 -8.71 16.06 -12.91
C LEU A 262 -7.35 16.53 -13.40
N LEU A 263 -7.30 17.29 -14.51
CA LEU A 263 -6.04 17.80 -15.08
C LEU A 263 -5.31 18.77 -14.14
N ALA A 264 -6.03 19.47 -13.25
CA ALA A 264 -5.45 20.37 -12.27
C ALA A 264 -4.74 19.65 -11.11
N LEU A 265 -4.93 18.32 -10.98
CA LEU A 265 -4.22 17.48 -10.00
C LEU A 265 -2.83 17.03 -10.49
N ASP A 266 -2.48 17.34 -11.74
CA ASP A 266 -1.13 17.07 -12.24
C ASP A 266 -0.08 17.84 -11.40
N GLU A 267 0.89 17.11 -10.84
CA GLU A 267 1.90 17.65 -9.95
C GLU A 267 3.25 16.89 -10.14
N PRO A 268 4.39 17.50 -9.78
CA PRO A 268 5.69 16.96 -10.14
C PRO A 268 6.18 15.79 -9.27
N ARG A 269 5.60 15.52 -8.10
CA ARG A 269 6.12 14.58 -7.10
C ARG A 269 5.82 13.14 -7.47
N TYR A 270 4.54 12.79 -7.49
CA TYR A 270 4.11 11.42 -7.69
C TYR A 270 3.80 11.11 -9.15
N LEU A 271 3.83 9.83 -9.48
CA LEU A 271 3.43 9.33 -10.78
C LEU A 271 1.93 9.02 -10.73
N HIS A 272 1.18 9.61 -11.65
CA HIS A 272 -0.27 9.49 -11.71
C HIS A 272 -0.69 8.76 -12.98
N GLN A 273 -0.48 7.44 -12.99
CA GLN A 273 -0.84 6.61 -14.13
C GLN A 273 -2.35 6.66 -14.40
N VAL A 274 -2.70 6.72 -15.67
CA VAL A 274 -4.11 6.82 -16.09
C VAL A 274 -4.50 5.65 -16.97
N THR A 275 -5.67 5.09 -16.71
CA THR A 275 -6.35 4.16 -17.60
C THR A 275 -7.74 4.70 -17.89
N ALA A 276 -8.15 4.66 -19.15
CA ALA A 276 -9.51 5.05 -19.55
C ALA A 276 -10.19 3.95 -20.35
N ARG A 277 -11.48 3.80 -20.09
CA ARG A 277 -12.37 2.98 -20.92
C ARG A 277 -12.82 3.81 -22.12
N THR A 278 -12.81 3.19 -23.29
CA THR A 278 -13.26 3.75 -24.56
C THR A 278 -14.12 2.72 -25.30
N ALA A 279 -14.79 3.13 -26.36
CA ALA A 279 -15.53 2.22 -27.24
C ALA A 279 -14.66 1.06 -27.81
N ASN A 280 -13.34 1.25 -27.89
CA ASN A 280 -12.39 0.29 -28.44
C ASN A 280 -11.56 -0.47 -27.40
N GLY A 281 -11.96 -0.42 -26.12
CA GLY A 281 -11.24 -1.04 -24.99
C GLY A 281 -10.50 -0.04 -24.13
N LEU A 282 -9.48 -0.51 -23.42
CA LEU A 282 -8.74 0.34 -22.47
C LEU A 282 -7.57 1.06 -23.16
N ARG A 283 -7.48 2.37 -22.91
CA ARG A 283 -6.31 3.19 -23.24
C ARG A 283 -5.55 3.54 -21.96
N ARG A 284 -4.25 3.69 -22.09
CA ARG A 284 -3.33 3.85 -20.95
C ARG A 284 -2.33 4.96 -21.20
N TRP A 285 -2.04 5.74 -20.16
CA TRP A 285 -1.02 6.78 -20.14
C TRP A 285 -0.14 6.63 -18.90
N ASP A 286 1.13 6.91 -19.06
CA ASP A 286 2.12 6.76 -17.99
C ASP A 286 1.96 7.80 -16.88
N ASP A 287 1.44 8.97 -17.21
CA ASP A 287 1.21 10.04 -16.24
C ASP A 287 0.02 10.92 -16.68
N LEU A 288 -0.52 11.70 -15.74
CA LEU A 288 -1.72 12.52 -15.91
C LEU A 288 -1.52 13.67 -16.90
N ASP A 289 -0.32 14.26 -16.98
CA ASP A 289 0.01 15.36 -17.90
C ASP A 289 -0.23 14.98 -19.37
N LEU A 290 -0.09 13.69 -19.71
CA LEU A 290 -0.32 13.16 -21.05
C LEU A 290 -1.80 13.20 -21.49
N LEU A 291 -2.72 13.49 -20.58
CA LEU A 291 -4.13 13.69 -20.93
C LEU A 291 -4.46 15.08 -21.48
N ARG A 292 -3.54 16.05 -21.41
CA ARG A 292 -3.80 17.46 -21.81
C ARG A 292 -4.22 17.59 -23.27
N ASP A 293 -3.69 16.73 -24.14
CA ASP A 293 -3.98 16.73 -25.57
C ASP A 293 -5.00 15.65 -25.98
N VAL A 294 -5.68 15.03 -25.01
CA VAL A 294 -6.69 13.98 -25.27
C VAL A 294 -8.06 14.60 -25.36
N ASP A 295 -8.82 14.26 -26.42
CA ASP A 295 -10.22 14.62 -26.54
C ASP A 295 -11.07 13.82 -25.50
N PRO A 296 -11.63 14.49 -24.47
CA PRO A 296 -12.40 13.83 -23.45
C PRO A 296 -13.69 13.18 -23.96
N THR A 297 -14.20 13.58 -25.14
CA THR A 297 -15.42 12.98 -25.73
C THR A 297 -15.19 11.56 -26.23
N SER A 298 -13.93 11.18 -26.44
CA SER A 298 -13.52 9.83 -26.83
C SER A 298 -13.44 8.82 -25.67
N LEU A 299 -13.69 9.28 -24.43
CA LEU A 299 -13.52 8.51 -23.22
C LEU A 299 -14.86 8.29 -22.50
N ASP A 300 -15.13 7.04 -22.09
CA ASP A 300 -16.35 6.68 -21.34
C ASP A 300 -16.12 6.88 -19.83
N GLU A 301 -14.98 6.44 -19.32
CA GLU A 301 -14.58 6.56 -17.92
C GLU A 301 -13.06 6.66 -17.84
N VAL A 302 -12.55 7.53 -16.96
CA VAL A 302 -11.12 7.67 -16.66
C VAL A 302 -10.89 7.30 -15.21
N ARG A 303 -9.87 6.49 -14.93
CA ARG A 303 -9.35 6.22 -13.60
C ARG A 303 -7.90 6.62 -13.52
N CYS A 304 -7.54 7.31 -12.45
CA CYS A 304 -6.21 7.85 -12.24
C CYS A 304 -5.64 7.37 -10.91
N HIS A 305 -4.39 6.96 -10.93
CA HIS A 305 -3.64 6.53 -9.76
C HIS A 305 -3.41 7.71 -8.82
N PHE A 306 -4.29 7.84 -7.87
CA PHE A 306 -4.21 8.67 -6.68
C PHE A 306 -4.72 7.83 -5.54
N HIS A 307 -3.98 7.74 -4.45
CA HIS A 307 -4.44 7.08 -3.25
C HIS A 307 -5.32 8.04 -2.44
N VAL A 308 -6.61 8.02 -2.75
CA VAL A 308 -7.58 8.94 -2.15
C VAL A 308 -8.38 8.29 -1.02
N PRO A 309 -8.93 9.09 -0.07
CA PRO A 309 -9.54 8.56 1.14
C PRO A 309 -10.64 7.53 0.90
N VAL A 310 -10.59 6.44 1.68
CA VAL A 310 -11.51 5.29 1.54
C VAL A 310 -12.94 5.61 1.95
N ASP A 311 -13.17 6.63 2.78
CA ASP A 311 -14.48 7.10 3.23
C ASP A 311 -15.20 7.98 2.20
N ARG A 312 -14.48 8.45 1.14
CA ARG A 312 -15.02 9.38 0.16
C ARG A 312 -15.54 8.66 -1.08
N GLU A 313 -16.73 9.04 -1.53
CA GLU A 313 -17.31 8.62 -2.80
C GLU A 313 -17.10 9.68 -3.89
N GLU A 314 -17.10 10.95 -3.48
CA GLU A 314 -16.92 12.11 -4.36
C GLU A 314 -15.92 13.10 -3.75
N LEU A 315 -15.19 13.79 -4.63
CA LEU A 315 -14.18 14.80 -4.28
C LEU A 315 -14.54 16.21 -4.79
N GLY A 316 -15.77 16.39 -5.27
CA GLY A 316 -16.23 17.65 -5.86
C GLY A 316 -15.98 17.77 -7.37
N SER A 317 -16.58 18.79 -7.98
CA SER A 317 -16.52 19.05 -9.44
C SER A 317 -16.90 17.85 -10.31
N GLY A 318 -17.60 16.84 -9.77
CA GLY A 318 -17.94 15.59 -10.45
C GLY A 318 -16.81 14.56 -10.51
N LEU A 319 -15.71 14.80 -9.81
CA LEU A 319 -14.71 13.76 -9.54
C LEU A 319 -15.26 12.78 -8.53
N LYS A 320 -15.22 11.50 -8.86
CA LYS A 320 -15.57 10.37 -8.02
C LYS A 320 -14.35 9.61 -7.57
N THR A 321 -14.57 8.62 -6.71
CA THR A 321 -13.56 7.65 -6.31
C THR A 321 -13.99 6.24 -6.70
N THR A 322 -13.05 5.31 -6.63
CA THR A 322 -13.35 3.88 -6.86
C THR A 322 -13.76 3.15 -5.58
N ARG A 323 -14.41 3.84 -4.63
CA ARG A 323 -14.82 3.30 -3.33
C ARG A 323 -15.60 1.98 -3.46
N GLY A 324 -16.56 1.91 -4.38
CA GLY A 324 -17.34 0.69 -4.59
C GLY A 324 -16.49 -0.52 -5.00
N HIS A 325 -15.39 -0.31 -5.74
CA HIS A 325 -14.43 -1.35 -6.09
C HIS A 325 -13.65 -1.83 -4.85
N ALA A 326 -13.09 -0.91 -4.09
CA ALA A 326 -12.32 -1.23 -2.88
C ALA A 326 -13.18 -1.93 -1.83
N GLU A 327 -14.40 -1.44 -1.59
CA GLU A 327 -15.37 -2.06 -0.69
C GLU A 327 -15.74 -3.48 -1.13
N LYS A 328 -15.94 -3.71 -2.42
CA LYS A 328 -16.25 -5.04 -2.95
C LYS A 328 -15.10 -6.02 -2.74
N LEU A 329 -13.85 -5.58 -2.97
CA LEU A 329 -12.66 -6.39 -2.70
C LEU A 329 -12.57 -6.79 -1.23
N LEU A 330 -12.71 -5.83 -0.31
CA LEU A 330 -12.67 -6.10 1.12
C LEU A 330 -13.78 -7.07 1.54
N ASP A 331 -15.03 -6.85 1.12
CA ASP A 331 -16.15 -7.71 1.45
C ASP A 331 -15.96 -9.16 0.99
N LEU A 332 -15.49 -9.34 -0.25
CA LEU A 332 -15.21 -10.65 -0.80
C LEU A 332 -14.07 -11.34 -0.05
N LEU A 333 -13.04 -10.59 0.35
CA LEU A 333 -11.91 -11.10 1.12
C LEU A 333 -12.35 -11.54 2.52
N LEU A 334 -13.18 -10.73 3.19
CA LEU A 334 -13.74 -11.04 4.51
C LEU A 334 -14.67 -12.26 4.49
N ALA A 335 -15.35 -12.51 3.39
CA ALA A 335 -16.22 -13.68 3.22
C ALA A 335 -15.43 -14.98 2.93
N ARG A 336 -14.12 -14.92 2.70
CA ARG A 336 -13.30 -16.07 2.25
C ARG A 336 -12.06 -16.33 3.13
N PRO A 337 -12.16 -16.30 4.48
CA PRO A 337 -10.98 -16.36 5.36
C PRO A 337 -10.19 -17.67 5.24
N ALA A 338 -10.83 -18.76 4.84
CA ALA A 338 -10.14 -20.03 4.57
C ALA A 338 -9.13 -19.96 3.40
N ARG A 339 -9.28 -18.97 2.50
CA ARG A 339 -8.43 -18.82 1.30
C ARG A 339 -7.26 -17.85 1.50
N TRP A 340 -7.13 -17.17 2.64
CA TRP A 340 -6.03 -16.19 2.85
C TRP A 340 -4.63 -16.82 2.80
N GLY A 341 -4.53 -18.13 2.97
CA GLY A 341 -3.24 -18.84 3.05
C GLY A 341 -2.49 -18.59 4.35
N SER A 342 -3.14 -17.96 5.33
CA SER A 342 -2.63 -17.65 6.68
C SER A 342 -3.78 -17.56 7.67
N ASP A 343 -3.46 -17.59 8.97
CA ASP A 343 -4.46 -17.37 10.02
C ASP A 343 -4.71 -15.89 10.29
N GLU A 344 -3.90 -15.01 9.73
CA GLU A 344 -4.01 -13.57 9.93
C GLU A 344 -3.99 -12.84 8.59
N LEU A 345 -4.99 -11.97 8.36
CA LEU A 345 -5.05 -11.04 7.24
C LEU A 345 -4.54 -9.67 7.69
N HIS A 346 -3.65 -9.07 6.91
CA HIS A 346 -3.20 -7.70 7.10
C HIS A 346 -3.94 -6.77 6.13
N VAL A 347 -4.57 -5.74 6.66
CA VAL A 347 -5.23 -4.65 5.91
C VAL A 347 -4.57 -3.35 6.29
N GLU A 348 -4.11 -2.61 5.29
CA GLU A 348 -3.40 -1.35 5.47
C GLU A 348 -4.10 -0.24 4.68
N ILE A 349 -4.58 0.79 5.36
CA ILE A 349 -5.09 2.01 4.73
C ILE A 349 -3.88 2.77 4.19
N GLU A 350 -3.84 3.03 2.88
CA GLU A 350 -2.70 3.65 2.23
C GLU A 350 -3.10 4.90 1.46
N THR A 351 -3.47 5.95 2.17
CA THR A 351 -3.86 7.24 1.60
C THR A 351 -2.77 8.28 1.86
N TYR A 352 -1.89 8.51 0.89
CA TYR A 352 -0.77 9.44 1.03
C TYR A 352 -0.93 10.76 0.27
N THR A 353 -2.01 10.94 -0.51
CA THR A 353 -2.22 12.15 -1.32
C THR A 353 -3.10 13.21 -0.64
N TRP A 354 -3.23 13.16 0.68
CA TRP A 354 -4.09 14.08 1.45
C TRP A 354 -3.84 15.56 1.17
N ASP A 355 -2.57 15.96 1.04
CA ASP A 355 -2.15 17.35 0.81
C ASP A 355 -2.39 17.82 -0.64
N LEU A 356 -2.70 16.90 -1.57
CA LEU A 356 -2.95 17.17 -2.97
C LEU A 356 -4.43 17.32 -3.31
N LEU A 357 -5.31 16.87 -2.42
CA LEU A 357 -6.75 16.83 -2.70
C LEU A 357 -7.37 18.24 -2.68
N PRO A 358 -8.37 18.51 -3.56
CA PRO A 358 -9.09 19.78 -3.57
C PRO A 358 -9.76 20.07 -2.22
N GLY A 359 -9.53 21.26 -1.68
CA GLY A 359 -10.11 21.67 -0.41
C GLY A 359 -9.56 20.98 0.83
N ALA A 360 -8.48 20.21 0.69
CA ALA A 360 -7.81 19.60 1.84
C ALA A 360 -7.27 20.68 2.78
N ALA A 361 -7.68 20.64 4.03
CA ALA A 361 -7.04 21.42 5.07
C ALA A 361 -5.63 20.85 5.30
N ARG A 362 -4.64 21.72 5.41
CA ARG A 362 -3.23 21.32 5.55
C ARG A 362 -2.81 21.26 7.01
N GLY A 363 -1.87 20.35 7.31
CA GLY A 363 -1.23 20.21 8.61
C GLY A 363 -1.63 18.94 9.36
N PRO A 364 -0.87 18.60 10.43
CA PRO A 364 -1.04 17.33 11.15
C PRO A 364 -2.46 17.10 11.70
N GLY A 365 -3.12 18.16 12.24
CA GLY A 365 -4.46 18.05 12.80
C GLY A 365 -5.52 17.61 11.79
N SER A 366 -5.51 18.21 10.59
CA SER A 366 -6.45 17.85 9.52
C SER A 366 -6.17 16.45 8.96
N LEU A 367 -4.90 16.03 8.92
CA LEU A 367 -4.53 14.67 8.54
C LEU A 367 -5.04 13.65 9.56
N VAL A 368 -4.90 13.91 10.87
CA VAL A 368 -5.45 13.06 11.95
C VAL A 368 -6.96 12.91 11.80
N GLU A 369 -7.69 14.00 11.56
CA GLU A 369 -9.14 13.96 11.36
C GLU A 369 -9.53 13.17 10.10
N GLY A 370 -8.74 13.31 9.05
CA GLY A 370 -8.92 12.56 7.81
C GLY A 370 -8.76 11.06 8.03
N LEU A 371 -7.62 10.65 8.57
CA LEU A 371 -7.32 9.25 8.89
C LEU A 371 -8.32 8.66 9.90
N GLU A 372 -8.77 9.45 10.88
CA GLU A 372 -9.81 9.00 11.81
C GLU A 372 -11.11 8.62 11.09
N ARG A 373 -11.55 9.42 10.10
CA ARG A 373 -12.74 9.10 9.30
C ARG A 373 -12.53 7.82 8.49
N GLU A 374 -11.37 7.65 7.87
CA GLU A 374 -11.04 6.44 7.12
C GLU A 374 -11.08 5.20 8.03
N TYR A 375 -10.43 5.26 9.19
CA TYR A 375 -10.49 4.15 10.17
C TYR A 375 -11.92 3.84 10.61
N ARG A 376 -12.73 4.85 10.95
CA ARG A 376 -14.12 4.64 11.36
C ARG A 376 -14.95 4.01 10.26
N HIS A 377 -14.72 4.40 9.00
CA HIS A 377 -15.35 3.79 7.84
C HIS A 377 -14.99 2.30 7.73
N VAL A 378 -13.70 1.98 7.78
CA VAL A 378 -13.22 0.58 7.67
C VAL A 378 -13.69 -0.26 8.85
N ILE A 379 -13.57 0.24 10.09
CA ILE A 379 -14.04 -0.44 11.29
C ILE A 379 -15.53 -0.75 11.20
N GLY A 380 -16.35 0.23 10.84
CA GLY A 380 -17.79 0.02 10.67
C GLY A 380 -18.11 -1.05 9.62
N ARG A 381 -17.32 -1.10 8.55
CA ARG A 381 -17.47 -2.13 7.52
C ARG A 381 -17.07 -3.52 8.01
N LEU A 382 -15.98 -3.64 8.77
CA LEU A 382 -15.55 -4.90 9.39
C LEU A 382 -16.62 -5.42 10.37
N GLU A 383 -17.12 -4.55 11.25
CA GLU A 383 -18.14 -4.87 12.24
C GLU A 383 -19.47 -5.30 11.57
N ALA A 384 -19.87 -4.63 10.49
CA ALA A 384 -21.05 -5.01 9.70
C ALA A 384 -20.92 -6.40 9.03
N ARG A 385 -19.70 -6.93 8.92
CA ARG A 385 -19.39 -8.27 8.39
C ARG A 385 -19.07 -9.29 9.50
N GLY A 386 -19.37 -8.96 10.78
CA GLY A 386 -19.19 -9.84 11.92
C GLY A 386 -17.77 -9.90 12.47
N TRP A 387 -16.84 -9.08 11.94
CA TRP A 387 -15.49 -8.98 12.48
C TRP A 387 -15.45 -7.97 13.63
N ALA A 388 -15.35 -8.46 14.85
CA ALA A 388 -15.34 -7.65 16.06
C ALA A 388 -13.91 -7.43 16.56
N ARG A 389 -13.67 -6.26 17.16
CA ARG A 389 -12.38 -5.99 17.84
C ARG A 389 -12.15 -7.02 18.94
N SER A 390 -10.99 -7.66 18.91
CA SER A 390 -10.53 -8.48 20.04
C SER A 390 -9.94 -7.55 21.08
N GLY A 391 -10.48 -7.62 22.29
CA GLY A 391 -9.85 -6.99 23.44
C GLY A 391 -8.52 -7.62 23.76
#